data_0dbd21343e07425a9310ab8d8c27fd16
#
_entry.id   0dbd21343e07425a9310ab8d8c27fd16
#
_cell.length_a   1.000
_cell.length_b   1.000
_cell.length_c   1.000
_cell.angle_alpha   90.00
_cell.angle_beta   90.00
_cell.angle_gamma   90.00
#
_symmetry.space_group_name_H-M   'P 1'
#
loop_
_entity.id
_entity.type
_entity.pdbx_description
1 polymer ?
#
loop_
_entity_poly.entity_id
_entity_poly.type
_entity_poly.pdbx_seq_one_letter_code
_entity_poly.pdbx_strand_id
1 'polypeptide(L)'
;MVKKLQKLVRTDEDIYSAVQVWEVSKNAADEKYGPMPEWDTSKVTNMSSLFYDMEDFDEDISGWNVVNVTIMERMFCNASAFNQPLEQWNVANV
;
A
#
# COMPACT_ATOMS: atom_id res chain seq x y z
N MET A 1 -10.32 19.54 4.11
CA MET A 1 -9.10 19.92 4.59
C MET A 1 -8.38 18.80 5.31
N VAL A 2 -8.02 19.00 6.59
CA VAL A 2 -7.21 18.00 7.30
C VAL A 2 -7.90 16.65 7.39
N LYS A 3 -9.20 16.63 7.61
CA LYS A 3 -9.92 15.35 7.74
C LYS A 3 -9.83 14.50 6.49
N LYS A 4 -9.89 15.14 5.32
CA LYS A 4 -9.79 14.43 4.07
C LYS A 4 -8.41 13.80 3.91
N LEU A 5 -7.37 14.54 4.31
CA LEU A 5 -6.01 14.03 4.24
C LEU A 5 -5.78 12.90 5.26
N GLN A 6 -6.40 13.01 6.44
CA GLN A 6 -6.27 11.98 7.46
C GLN A 6 -6.87 10.65 7.03
N LYS A 7 -7.91 10.69 6.21
CA LYS A 7 -8.51 9.48 5.65
C LYS A 7 -7.50 8.68 4.86
N LEU A 8 -6.54 9.35 4.22
CA LEU A 8 -5.54 8.70 3.37
C LEU A 8 -4.33 8.19 4.15
N VAL A 9 -4.20 8.54 5.43
CA VAL A 9 -3.03 8.12 6.22
C VAL A 9 -3.14 6.66 6.59
N ARG A 10 -2.11 5.87 6.23
CA ARG A 10 -2.00 4.46 6.62
C ARG A 10 -0.97 4.33 7.72
N THR A 11 -1.20 3.34 8.59
CA THR A 11 -0.30 3.01 9.68
C THR A 11 -0.06 1.50 9.68
N ASP A 12 0.87 1.04 10.50
CA ASP A 12 1.10 -0.41 10.65
C ASP A 12 -0.15 -1.11 11.17
N GLU A 13 -1.00 -0.41 11.94
CA GLU A 13 -2.22 -1.00 12.48
C GLU A 13 -3.31 -1.22 11.45
N ASP A 14 -3.36 -0.40 10.39
CA ASP A 14 -4.50 -0.49 9.48
C ASP A 14 -4.18 -0.84 8.03
N ILE A 15 -2.91 -0.79 7.62
CA ILE A 15 -2.61 -0.98 6.19
C ILE A 15 -3.00 -2.37 5.69
N TYR A 16 -2.82 -3.40 6.52
CA TYR A 16 -3.19 -4.75 6.10
C TYR A 16 -4.70 -4.90 5.98
N SER A 17 -5.45 -4.35 6.94
CA SER A 17 -6.92 -4.38 6.86
C SER A 17 -7.41 -3.60 5.64
N ALA A 18 -6.79 -2.46 5.36
CA ALA A 18 -7.17 -1.64 4.21
C ALA A 18 -6.94 -2.38 2.90
N VAL A 19 -5.82 -3.07 2.77
CA VAL A 19 -5.54 -3.88 1.56
C VAL A 19 -6.53 -5.03 1.45
N GLN A 20 -6.91 -5.66 2.57
CA GLN A 20 -7.90 -6.74 2.55
C GLN A 20 -9.27 -6.25 2.08
N VAL A 21 -9.68 -5.07 2.54
CA VAL A 21 -10.93 -4.49 2.05
C VAL A 21 -10.86 -4.24 0.56
N TRP A 22 -9.71 -3.70 0.08
CA TRP A 22 -9.49 -3.45 -1.34
C TRP A 22 -9.61 -4.76 -2.15
N GLU A 23 -9.05 -5.83 -1.63
CA GLU A 23 -9.08 -7.13 -2.33
C GLU A 23 -10.50 -7.65 -2.50
N VAL A 24 -11.34 -7.44 -1.49
CA VAL A 24 -12.75 -7.86 -1.54
C VAL A 24 -13.57 -6.91 -2.41
N SER A 25 -13.38 -5.60 -2.24
CA SER A 25 -14.14 -4.59 -2.97
C SER A 25 -13.33 -3.30 -3.07
N LYS A 26 -12.82 -3.02 -4.27
CA LYS A 26 -12.10 -1.80 -4.51
C LYS A 26 -12.95 -0.56 -4.18
N ASN A 27 -14.24 -0.60 -4.55
CA ASN A 27 -15.12 0.52 -4.27
C ASN A 27 -15.27 0.78 -2.79
N ALA A 28 -15.40 -0.27 -1.99
CA ALA A 28 -15.53 -0.12 -0.54
C ALA A 28 -14.24 0.44 0.06
N ALA A 29 -13.09 0.01 -0.44
CA ALA A 29 -11.81 0.53 0.04
C ALA A 29 -11.63 1.99 -0.34
N ASP A 30 -11.96 2.36 -1.58
CA ASP A 30 -11.87 3.74 -2.03
C ASP A 30 -12.72 4.66 -1.17
N GLU A 31 -13.92 4.19 -0.80
CA GLU A 31 -14.83 4.97 0.01
C GLU A 31 -14.33 5.15 1.44
N LYS A 32 -13.81 4.08 2.03
CA LYS A 32 -13.38 4.09 3.42
C LYS A 32 -12.00 4.70 3.62
N TYR A 33 -11.06 4.38 2.75
CA TYR A 33 -9.65 4.72 2.91
C TYR A 33 -9.12 5.69 1.87
N GLY A 34 -9.92 6.00 0.84
CA GLY A 34 -9.45 6.74 -0.32
C GLY A 34 -8.73 5.82 -1.30
N PRO A 35 -8.49 6.30 -2.52
CA PRO A 35 -7.83 5.48 -3.56
C PRO A 35 -6.44 5.06 -3.11
N MET A 36 -6.10 3.78 -3.32
CA MET A 36 -4.83 3.23 -2.87
C MET A 36 -3.60 4.02 -3.38
N PRO A 37 -3.56 4.45 -4.65
CA PRO A 37 -2.40 5.23 -5.11
C PRO A 37 -2.16 6.52 -4.34
N GLU A 38 -3.19 7.05 -3.67
CA GLU A 38 -3.09 8.31 -2.93
C GLU A 38 -2.81 8.12 -1.44
N TRP A 39 -2.69 6.89 -0.97
CA TRP A 39 -2.44 6.65 0.45
C TRP A 39 -1.12 7.27 0.90
N ASP A 40 -1.13 7.85 2.09
CA ASP A 40 0.06 8.35 2.75
C ASP A 40 0.63 7.23 3.61
N THR A 41 1.70 6.61 3.15
CA THR A 41 2.33 5.48 3.81
C THR A 41 3.57 5.88 4.62
N SER A 42 3.75 7.18 4.84
CA SER A 42 4.97 7.67 5.50
C SER A 42 5.15 7.16 6.93
N LYS A 43 4.06 6.69 7.56
CA LYS A 43 4.11 6.15 8.92
C LYS A 43 4.21 4.62 8.97
N VAL A 44 4.25 3.97 7.81
CA VAL A 44 4.28 2.51 7.74
C VAL A 44 5.73 2.05 7.78
N THR A 45 6.01 1.06 8.63
CA THR A 45 7.36 0.51 8.78
C THR A 45 7.47 -0.94 8.33
N ASN A 46 6.34 -1.64 8.21
CA ASN A 46 6.32 -3.06 7.84
C ASN A 46 5.34 -3.28 6.71
N MET A 47 5.84 -3.76 5.57
CA MET A 47 5.03 -4.10 4.41
C MET A 47 5.24 -5.55 3.97
N SER A 48 5.70 -6.41 4.90
CA SER A 48 5.94 -7.81 4.54
C SER A 48 4.63 -8.48 4.14
N SER A 49 4.66 -9.18 3.02
CA SER A 49 3.51 -9.94 2.49
C SER A 49 2.27 -9.09 2.21
N LEU A 50 2.42 -7.78 2.05
CA LEU A 50 1.26 -6.88 1.93
C LEU A 50 0.36 -7.24 0.75
N PHE A 51 0.95 -7.62 -0.38
CA PHE A 51 0.21 -8.00 -1.60
C PHE A 51 0.44 -9.46 -1.96
N TYR A 52 0.77 -10.28 -0.97
CA TYR A 52 1.05 -11.70 -1.17
C TYR A 52 -0.16 -12.41 -1.78
N ASP A 53 0.08 -13.17 -2.85
CA ASP A 53 -0.94 -13.95 -3.56
C ASP A 53 -2.05 -13.10 -4.20
N MET A 54 -1.85 -11.80 -4.34
CA MET A 54 -2.83 -10.95 -5.01
C MET A 54 -2.55 -10.94 -6.52
N GLU A 55 -3.00 -11.96 -7.20
CA GLU A 55 -2.64 -12.24 -8.59
C GLU A 55 -3.10 -11.18 -9.58
N ASP A 56 -4.19 -10.47 -9.26
CA ASP A 56 -4.73 -9.44 -10.13
C ASP A 56 -4.31 -8.02 -9.75
N PHE A 57 -3.50 -7.88 -8.71
CA PHE A 57 -3.12 -6.56 -8.21
C PHE A 57 -2.14 -5.87 -9.16
N ASP A 58 -2.51 -4.67 -9.60
CA ASP A 58 -1.63 -3.86 -10.46
C ASP A 58 -1.96 -2.37 -10.28
N GLU A 59 -2.08 -1.91 -9.02
CA GLU A 59 -2.33 -0.50 -8.74
C GLU A 59 -1.04 0.29 -8.74
N ASP A 60 -1.13 1.55 -9.16
CA ASP A 60 0.04 2.43 -9.19
C ASP A 60 0.36 2.96 -7.80
N ILE A 61 1.30 2.30 -7.14
CA ILE A 61 1.77 2.70 -5.82
C ILE A 61 3.15 3.35 -5.87
N SER A 62 3.56 3.82 -7.05
CA SER A 62 4.87 4.45 -7.23
C SER A 62 5.01 5.73 -6.39
N GLY A 63 3.90 6.38 -6.08
CA GLY A 63 3.93 7.61 -5.28
C GLY A 63 3.98 7.39 -3.78
N TRP A 64 3.94 6.15 -3.31
CA TRP A 64 4.01 5.87 -1.88
C TRP A 64 5.36 6.28 -1.30
N ASN A 65 5.33 6.93 -0.13
CA ASN A 65 6.56 7.24 0.60
C ASN A 65 6.88 6.06 1.50
N VAL A 66 7.92 5.31 1.13
CA VAL A 66 8.30 4.09 1.86
C VAL A 66 9.62 4.27 2.63
N VAL A 67 9.98 5.53 2.89
CA VAL A 67 11.29 5.83 3.50
C VAL A 67 11.44 5.18 4.89
N ASN A 68 10.33 5.02 5.62
CA ASN A 68 10.36 4.44 6.96
C ASN A 68 10.12 2.94 6.97
N VAL A 69 9.93 2.32 5.81
CA VAL A 69 9.69 0.88 5.75
C VAL A 69 11.00 0.13 5.92
N THR A 70 11.02 -0.80 6.87
CA THR A 70 12.21 -1.61 7.17
C THR A 70 12.05 -3.06 6.76
N ILE A 71 10.83 -3.53 6.53
CA ILE A 71 10.55 -4.92 6.19
C ILE A 71 9.62 -4.96 4.98
N MET A 72 10.08 -5.62 3.90
CA MET A 72 9.28 -5.80 2.68
C MET A 72 9.29 -7.25 2.22
N GLU A 73 9.62 -8.18 3.09
CA GLU A 73 9.76 -9.59 2.73
C GLU A 73 8.46 -10.10 2.12
N ARG A 74 8.54 -10.72 0.95
CA ARG A 74 7.42 -11.33 0.23
C ARG A 74 6.29 -10.36 -0.12
N MET A 75 6.56 -9.08 -0.14
CA MET A 75 5.52 -8.07 -0.38
C MET A 75 4.73 -8.34 -1.66
N PHE A 76 5.40 -8.76 -2.73
CA PHE A 76 4.78 -8.99 -4.03
C PHE A 76 4.82 -10.47 -4.45
N CYS A 77 5.02 -11.38 -3.50
CA CYS A 77 5.13 -12.80 -3.81
C CYS A 77 3.82 -13.27 -4.43
N ASN A 78 3.90 -13.87 -5.63
CA ASN A 78 2.73 -14.32 -6.40
C ASN A 78 1.77 -13.21 -6.82
N ALA A 79 2.19 -11.94 -6.77
CA ALA A 79 1.42 -10.83 -7.34
C ALA A 79 1.77 -10.73 -8.82
N SER A 80 1.32 -11.70 -9.60
CA SER A 80 1.82 -11.93 -10.95
C SER A 80 1.43 -10.86 -11.97
N ALA A 81 0.35 -10.11 -11.73
CA ALA A 81 -0.05 -9.03 -12.62
C ALA A 81 0.65 -7.71 -12.32
N PHE A 82 1.33 -7.59 -11.19
CA PHE A 82 1.90 -6.32 -10.77
C PHE A 82 3.05 -5.92 -11.69
N ASN A 83 2.93 -4.74 -12.29
CA ASN A 83 3.93 -4.23 -13.24
C ASN A 83 3.95 -2.70 -13.20
N GLN A 84 4.19 -2.14 -12.02
CA GLN A 84 4.25 -0.69 -11.85
C GLN A 84 5.68 -0.24 -11.57
N PRO A 85 6.06 0.98 -12.00
CA PRO A 85 7.42 1.46 -11.77
C PRO A 85 7.62 1.84 -10.29
N LEU A 86 8.67 1.31 -9.68
CA LEU A 86 9.00 1.59 -8.29
C LEU A 86 10.38 2.20 -8.12
N GLU A 87 10.99 2.65 -9.22
CA GLU A 87 12.37 3.15 -9.16
C GLU A 87 12.53 4.40 -8.30
N GLN A 88 11.43 5.10 -8.01
CA GLN A 88 11.51 6.28 -7.14
C GLN A 88 11.39 5.95 -5.66
N TRP A 89 11.08 4.71 -5.33
CA TRP A 89 11.00 4.30 -3.93
C TRP A 89 12.38 4.36 -3.27
N ASN A 90 12.45 5.02 -2.11
CA ASN A 90 13.68 5.02 -1.32
C ASN A 90 13.59 3.88 -0.31
N VAL A 91 14.29 2.79 -0.61
CA VAL A 91 14.28 1.58 0.23
C VAL A 91 15.57 1.42 1.04
N ALA A 92 16.24 2.52 1.32
CA ALA A 92 17.52 2.49 2.01
C ALA A 92 17.43 1.87 3.41
N ASN A 93 16.25 1.92 4.03
CA ASN A 93 16.07 1.41 5.39
C ASN A 93 15.53 -0.04 5.44
N VAL A 94 15.30 -0.63 4.29
CA VAL A 94 14.82 -2.02 4.22
C VAL A 94 15.95 -3.00 4.48
#